data_f12d9c784f2a48d31e7a3204a5ac7bd8
#
_entry.id   f12d9c784f2a48d31e7a3204a5ac7bd8
#
_cell.length_a   1.000
_cell.length_b   1.000
_cell.length_c   1.000
_cell.angle_alpha   90.00
_cell.angle_beta   90.00
_cell.angle_gamma   90.00
#
_symmetry.space_group_name_H-M   'P 1'
#
loop_
_entity.id
_entity.type
_entity.pdbx_description
1 polymer ?
#
loop_
_entity_poly.entity_id
_entity_poly.type
_entity_poly.pdbx_seq_one_letter_code
_entity_poly.pdbx_strand_id
1 'polypeptide(L)' 'MVTITDVAQAAGVSKNTVSRYLNQRGCISDKTRAAIQAAIDELHYQPNQIARSLY' A
#
# COMPACT_ATOMS: atom_id res chain seq x y z
N MET A 1 -3.11 0.10 -15.14
CA MET A 1 -2.49 0.90 -14.06
C MET A 1 -2.86 0.31 -12.70
N VAL A 2 -1.87 0.18 -11.84
CA VAL A 2 -2.12 -0.36 -10.50
C VAL A 2 -2.69 0.73 -9.61
N THR A 3 -3.75 0.37 -8.88
CA THR A 3 -4.40 1.30 -7.97
C THR A 3 -4.34 0.74 -6.55
N ILE A 4 -4.75 1.59 -5.59
CA ILE A 4 -4.81 1.15 -4.19
C ILE A 4 -5.75 -0.04 -4.03
N THR A 5 -6.80 -0.10 -4.85
CA THR A 5 -7.71 -1.24 -4.81
C THR A 5 -6.99 -2.53 -5.19
N ASP A 6 -6.14 -2.46 -6.21
CA ASP A 6 -5.37 -3.62 -6.63
C ASP A 6 -4.45 -4.10 -5.51
N VAL A 7 -3.79 -3.15 -4.85
CA VAL A 7 -2.90 -3.49 -3.73
C VAL A 7 -3.71 -4.14 -2.61
N ALA A 8 -4.87 -3.58 -2.30
CA ALA A 8 -5.71 -4.13 -1.23
C ALA A 8 -6.14 -5.56 -1.54
N GLN A 9 -6.52 -5.82 -2.76
CA GLN A 9 -6.94 -7.15 -3.17
C GLN A 9 -5.76 -8.14 -3.09
N ALA A 10 -4.62 -7.72 -3.56
CA ALA A 10 -3.44 -8.58 -3.53
C ALA A 10 -3.01 -8.88 -2.10
N ALA A 11 -3.14 -7.91 -1.22
CA ALA A 11 -2.77 -8.08 0.18
C ALA A 11 -3.86 -8.77 1.00
N GLY A 12 -5.07 -8.86 0.46
CA GLY A 12 -6.19 -9.48 1.17
C GLY A 12 -6.75 -8.60 2.28
N VAL A 13 -6.67 -7.28 2.10
CA VAL A 13 -7.16 -6.32 3.09
C VAL A 13 -8.04 -5.29 2.40
N SER A 14 -8.66 -4.42 3.20
CA SER A 14 -9.51 -3.36 2.65
C SER A 14 -8.66 -2.18 2.17
N LYS A 15 -9.27 -1.36 1.31
CA LYS A 15 -8.62 -0.14 0.85
C LYS A 15 -8.25 0.77 2.02
N ASN A 16 -9.13 0.82 3.02
CA ASN A 16 -8.86 1.64 4.19
C ASN A 16 -7.59 1.21 4.90
N THR A 17 -7.38 -0.10 4.98
CA THR A 17 -6.18 -0.62 5.63
C THR A 17 -4.94 -0.21 4.86
N VAL A 18 -4.98 -0.30 3.54
CA VAL A 18 -3.85 0.11 2.71
C VAL A 18 -3.61 1.61 2.86
N SER A 19 -4.68 2.39 2.87
CA SER A 19 -4.57 3.84 3.02
C SER A 19 -3.91 4.20 4.35
N ARG A 20 -4.30 3.53 5.42
CA ARG A 20 -3.69 3.75 6.73
C ARG A 20 -2.21 3.42 6.71
N TYR A 21 -1.86 2.33 6.06
CA TYR A 21 -0.47 1.95 5.95
C TYR A 21 0.34 3.02 5.22
N LEU A 22 -0.17 3.50 4.12
CA LEU A 22 0.54 4.49 3.30
C LEU A 22 0.66 5.83 4.01
N ASN A 23 -0.33 6.19 4.82
CA ASN A 23 -0.33 7.43 5.57
C ASN A 23 0.26 7.29 6.96
N GLN A 24 0.68 6.09 7.31
CA GLN A 24 1.26 5.79 8.63
C GLN A 24 0.30 6.14 9.74
N ARG A 25 -0.99 5.89 9.52
CA ARG A 25 -2.02 6.17 10.50
C ARG A 25 -2.55 4.88 11.10
N GLY A 26 -2.82 4.92 12.39
CA GLY A 26 -3.39 3.79 13.08
C GLY A 26 -2.40 2.67 13.30
N CYS A 27 -2.87 1.66 14.01
CA CYS A 27 -2.05 0.48 14.31
C CYS A 27 -2.34 -0.61 13.30
N ILE A 28 -1.33 -1.00 12.56
CA ILE A 28 -1.43 -2.08 11.60
C ILE A 28 -0.50 -3.18 12.07
N SER A 29 -1.01 -4.41 12.14
CA SER A 29 -0.18 -5.52 12.59
C SER A 29 0.97 -5.75 11.63
N ASP A 30 2.05 -6.33 12.15
CA ASP A 30 3.21 -6.62 11.32
C ASP A 30 2.85 -7.54 10.16
N LYS A 31 1.96 -8.48 10.41
CA LYS A 31 1.51 -9.41 9.37
C LYS A 31 0.83 -8.66 8.24
N THR A 32 -0.08 -7.75 8.59
CA THR A 32 -0.78 -6.97 7.58
C THR A 32 0.17 -6.05 6.84
N ARG A 33 1.07 -5.43 7.58
CA ARG A 33 2.06 -4.55 6.97
C ARG A 33 2.91 -5.30 5.96
N ALA A 34 3.36 -6.49 6.32
CA ALA A 34 4.16 -7.29 5.40
C ALA A 34 3.38 -7.67 4.15
N ALA A 35 2.09 -8.00 4.33
CA ALA A 35 1.25 -8.37 3.19
C ALA A 35 1.08 -7.18 2.23
N ILE A 36 0.85 -5.99 2.78
CA ILE A 36 0.68 -4.80 1.96
C ILE A 36 2.00 -4.46 1.25
N GLN A 37 3.10 -4.53 1.95
CA GLN A 37 4.40 -4.24 1.35
C GLN A 37 4.72 -5.21 0.23
N ALA A 38 4.43 -6.49 0.43
CA ALA A 38 4.65 -7.48 -0.60
C ALA A 38 3.78 -7.20 -1.83
N ALA A 39 2.52 -6.80 -1.61
CA ALA A 39 1.63 -6.47 -2.71
C ALA A 39 2.15 -5.25 -3.48
N ILE A 40 2.62 -4.25 -2.77
CA ILE A 40 3.17 -3.05 -3.40
C ILE A 40 4.37 -3.42 -4.26
N ASP A 41 5.26 -4.23 -3.74
CA ASP A 41 6.44 -4.64 -4.48
C ASP A 41 6.07 -5.47 -5.71
N GLU A 42 5.13 -6.39 -5.54
CA GLU A 42 4.73 -7.27 -6.62
C GLU A 42 4.07 -6.51 -7.75
N LEU A 43 3.23 -5.55 -7.41
CA LEU A 43 2.48 -4.79 -8.39
C LEU A 43 3.21 -3.53 -8.83
N HIS A 44 4.34 -3.24 -8.23
CA HIS A 44 5.11 -2.03 -8.53
C HIS A 44 4.28 -0.77 -8.32
N TYR A 45 3.44 -0.77 -7.30
CA TYR A 45 2.63 0.38 -6.98
C TYR A 45 3.48 1.46 -6.31
N GLN A 46 3.31 2.71 -6.74
CA GLN A 46 4.10 3.82 -6.22
C GLN A 46 3.19 4.85 -5.59
N PRO A 47 2.89 4.70 -4.29
CA PRO A 47 1.95 5.58 -3.62
C PRO A 47 2.41 7.04 -3.53
N ASN A 48 3.71 7.27 -3.50
CA ASN A 48 4.25 8.62 -3.37
C ASN A 48 4.90 9.08 -4.66
N GLN A 49 4.32 8.71 -5.78
CA GLN A 49 4.90 9.01 -7.06
C GLN A 49 5.11 10.51 -7.26
N ILE A 50 4.14 11.30 -6.82
CA ILE A 50 4.23 12.75 -6.99
C ILE A 50 5.40 13.31 -6.21
N ALA A 51 5.56 12.90 -4.97
CA ALA A 51 6.66 13.36 -4.14
C ALA A 51 8.00 12.97 -4.75
N ARG A 52 8.07 11.79 -5.34
CA ARG A 52 9.32 11.30 -5.92
C ARG A 52 9.67 12.03 -7.20
N SER A 53 8.69 12.47 -7.93
CA SER A 53 8.94 13.18 -9.18
C SER A 53 9.46 14.58 -8.96
N LEU A 54 9.49 15.04 -7.73
CA LEU A 54 10.06 16.33 -7.42
C LEU A 54 11.59 16.31 -7.37
N TYR A 55 12.16 15.16 -7.43
CA TYR A 55 13.62 15.04 -7.46
C TYR A 55 14.13 14.95 -8.89
#